data_1359fbde71f3303d52dd2706abe42f72
#
_entry.id   1359fbde71f3303d52dd2706abe42f72
#
_cell.length_a   1.000
_cell.length_b   1.000
_cell.length_c   1.000
_cell.angle_alpha   90.00
_cell.angle_beta   90.00
_cell.angle_gamma   90.00
#
_symmetry.space_group_name_H-M   'P 1'
#
loop_
_entity.id
_entity.type
_entity.pdbx_description
1 polymer ?
#
loop_
_entity_poly.entity_id
_entity_poly.type
_entity_poly.pdbx_seq_one_letter_code
_entity_poly.pdbx_strand_id
1 'polypeptide(L)'
;MDQELRDLISEELEQLYCSILLDEVKEKVRWLRAYGVADAEIEAILHKEELLPELTVTKDYKIMVGGDRRREVGMEPLVKTIYLLFLSHPEGIVLKYLPDYRKELRTIYRQLRPQGLTERAEKSIDNVIDSTQNSINEKCARIRKAFSDVLPQHIVRYYTISGKRGEAKKISLPRELVVWE
;
A
#
# COMPACT_ATOMS: atom_id res chain seq x y z
N MET A 1 29.63 -0.36 -18.85
CA MET A 1 29.45 -0.30 -17.39
C MET A 1 28.20 -1.07 -17.10
N ASP A 2 28.34 -2.18 -16.42
CA ASP A 2 27.29 -3.18 -16.18
C ASP A 2 26.13 -2.57 -15.39
N GLN A 3 24.88 -2.95 -15.67
CA GLN A 3 23.71 -2.44 -14.96
C GLN A 3 23.81 -2.75 -13.46
N GLU A 4 24.28 -3.96 -13.11
CA GLU A 4 24.53 -4.38 -11.72
C GLU A 4 25.49 -3.46 -10.98
N LEU A 5 26.54 -2.97 -11.66
CA LEU A 5 27.51 -2.05 -11.04
C LEU A 5 26.89 -0.66 -10.79
N ARG A 6 26.00 -0.20 -11.69
CA ARG A 6 25.28 1.07 -11.50
C ARG A 6 24.30 0.99 -10.34
N ASP A 7 23.59 -0.12 -10.22
CA ASP A 7 22.62 -0.34 -9.16
C ASP A 7 23.33 -0.44 -7.80
N LEU A 8 24.48 -1.12 -7.73
CA LEU A 8 25.31 -1.22 -6.53
C LEU A 8 25.85 0.16 -6.09
N ILE A 9 26.41 0.95 -7.04
CA ILE A 9 26.90 2.31 -6.75
C ILE A 9 25.76 3.22 -6.28
N SER A 10 24.56 3.08 -6.87
CA SER A 10 23.37 3.85 -6.46
C SER A 10 22.97 3.52 -5.02
N GLU A 11 23.01 2.24 -4.66
CA GLU A 11 22.64 1.76 -3.32
C GLU A 11 23.64 2.23 -2.25
N GLU A 12 24.94 2.19 -2.54
CA GLU A 12 25.99 2.70 -1.65
C GLU A 12 25.90 4.23 -1.47
N LEU A 13 25.61 4.98 -2.54
CA LEU A 13 25.42 6.43 -2.46
C LEU A 13 24.17 6.79 -1.62
N GLU A 14 23.09 6.02 -1.74
CA GLU A 14 21.90 6.21 -0.92
C GLU A 14 22.17 5.96 0.56
N GLN A 15 22.89 4.89 0.88
CA GLN A 15 23.26 4.58 2.26
C GLN A 15 24.15 5.68 2.85
N LEU A 16 25.11 6.18 2.07
CA LEU A 16 25.97 7.29 2.49
C LEU A 16 25.14 8.57 2.72
N TYR A 17 24.25 8.90 1.80
CA TYR A 17 23.39 10.08 1.93
C TYR A 17 22.44 9.97 3.13
N CYS A 18 21.83 8.80 3.36
CA CYS A 18 21.02 8.55 4.55
C CYS A 18 21.83 8.69 5.85
N SER A 19 23.09 8.22 5.85
CA SER A 19 23.97 8.38 7.01
C SER A 19 24.26 9.85 7.34
N ILE A 20 24.55 10.66 6.31
CA ILE A 20 24.78 12.11 6.47
C ILE A 20 23.52 12.80 7.03
N LEU A 21 22.34 12.50 6.47
CA LEU A 21 21.08 13.07 6.96
C LEU A 21 20.78 12.68 8.41
N LEU A 22 21.05 11.44 8.79
CA LEU A 22 20.89 10.97 10.16
C LEU A 22 21.81 11.72 11.13
N ASP A 23 23.04 12.01 10.73
CA ASP A 23 23.98 12.76 11.59
C ASP A 23 23.57 14.22 11.72
N GLU A 24 23.05 14.85 10.65
CA GLU A 24 22.45 16.18 10.73
C GLU A 24 21.23 16.22 11.67
N VAL A 25 20.35 15.23 11.60
CA VAL A 25 19.19 15.13 12.52
C VAL A 25 19.66 14.98 13.97
N LYS A 26 20.63 14.10 14.23
CA LYS A 26 21.21 13.94 15.58
C LYS A 26 21.78 15.25 16.12
N GLU A 27 22.46 16.01 15.29
CA GLU A 27 23.02 17.31 15.67
C GLU A 27 21.91 18.30 16.03
N LYS A 28 20.86 18.41 15.19
CA LYS A 28 19.72 19.27 15.47
C LYS A 28 18.98 18.87 16.75
N VAL A 29 18.81 17.59 17.01
CA VAL A 29 18.23 17.08 18.27
C VAL A 29 19.09 17.48 19.48
N ARG A 30 20.42 17.38 19.38
CA ARG A 30 21.33 17.86 20.46
C ARG A 30 21.16 19.36 20.71
N TRP A 31 21.03 20.18 19.68
CA TRP A 31 20.77 21.62 19.81
C TRP A 31 19.43 21.89 20.48
N LEU A 32 18.33 21.23 20.08
CA LEU A 32 17.03 21.39 20.70
C LEU A 32 17.07 21.07 22.20
N ARG A 33 17.75 19.99 22.59
CA ARG A 33 17.96 19.64 24.01
C ARG A 33 18.79 20.70 24.75
N ALA A 34 19.83 21.21 24.13
CA ALA A 34 20.66 22.27 24.73
C ALA A 34 19.88 23.57 24.94
N TYR A 35 18.88 23.86 24.13
CA TYR A 35 17.94 24.97 24.30
C TYR A 35 16.78 24.67 25.23
N GLY A 36 16.75 23.49 25.88
CA GLY A 36 15.76 23.14 26.91
C GLY A 36 14.44 22.60 26.36
N VAL A 37 14.38 22.20 25.07
CA VAL A 37 13.20 21.52 24.51
C VAL A 37 13.09 20.12 25.12
N ALA A 38 11.91 19.80 25.68
CA ALA A 38 11.67 18.51 26.30
C ALA A 38 11.72 17.34 25.29
N ASP A 39 12.27 16.19 25.72
CA ASP A 39 12.35 15.00 24.83
C ASP A 39 10.99 14.58 24.29
N ALA A 40 9.91 14.70 25.08
CA ALA A 40 8.55 14.41 24.64
C ALA A 40 8.09 15.31 23.47
N GLU A 41 8.53 16.56 23.43
CA GLU A 41 8.22 17.50 22.35
C GLU A 41 9.03 17.16 21.08
N ILE A 42 10.31 16.79 21.25
CA ILE A 42 11.17 16.32 20.16
C ILE A 42 10.60 15.04 19.56
N GLU A 43 10.20 14.07 20.38
CA GLU A 43 9.53 12.85 19.95
C GLU A 43 8.21 13.14 19.22
N ALA A 44 7.40 14.08 19.70
CA ALA A 44 6.17 14.50 19.06
C ALA A 44 6.41 15.08 17.66
N ILE A 45 7.49 15.83 17.46
CA ILE A 45 7.88 16.34 16.13
C ILE A 45 8.29 15.18 15.21
N LEU A 46 9.11 14.25 15.70
CA LEU A 46 9.59 13.11 14.93
C LEU A 46 8.48 12.10 14.58
N HIS A 47 7.44 12.01 15.42
CA HIS A 47 6.29 11.12 15.19
C HIS A 47 5.12 11.77 14.47
N LYS A 48 5.13 13.11 14.31
CA LYS A 48 3.95 13.86 13.86
C LYS A 48 3.66 13.78 12.37
N GLU A 49 4.64 13.37 11.57
CA GLU A 49 4.45 13.16 10.12
C GLU A 49 5.04 11.81 9.71
N GLU A 50 4.22 10.77 9.79
CA GLU A 50 4.51 9.58 8.98
C GLU A 50 4.42 10.01 7.52
N LEU A 51 5.56 10.28 6.86
CA LEU A 51 5.63 10.54 5.43
C LEU A 51 5.15 9.28 4.69
N LEU A 52 3.88 9.30 4.32
CA LEU A 52 3.28 8.22 3.57
C LEU A 52 3.62 8.40 2.08
N PRO A 53 4.35 7.46 1.45
CA PRO A 53 4.61 7.50 0.03
C PRO A 53 3.31 7.54 -0.80
N GLU A 54 3.32 8.26 -1.91
CA GLU A 54 2.23 8.27 -2.87
C GLU A 54 1.98 6.86 -3.42
N LEU A 55 0.72 6.51 -3.62
CA LEU A 55 0.27 5.31 -4.30
C LEU A 55 -0.27 5.68 -5.67
N THR A 56 0.35 5.18 -6.72
CA THR A 56 -0.07 5.39 -8.10
C THR A 56 -0.64 4.11 -8.70
N VAL A 57 -1.82 4.21 -9.30
CA VAL A 57 -2.37 3.17 -10.18
C VAL A 57 -2.14 3.60 -11.61
N THR A 58 -1.27 2.88 -12.33
CA THR A 58 -0.94 3.20 -13.72
C THR A 58 -2.06 2.81 -14.68
N LYS A 59 -1.99 3.29 -15.93
CA LYS A 59 -2.93 2.90 -17.01
C LYS A 59 -2.99 1.39 -17.25
N ASP A 60 -1.88 0.69 -16.98
CA ASP A 60 -1.81 -0.79 -17.07
C ASP A 60 -2.22 -1.47 -15.75
N TYR A 61 -2.86 -0.73 -14.84
CA TYR A 61 -3.27 -1.22 -13.52
C TYR A 61 -2.13 -1.79 -12.66
N LYS A 62 -0.90 -1.31 -12.84
CA LYS A 62 0.18 -1.57 -11.90
C LYS A 62 -0.01 -0.67 -10.68
N ILE A 63 0.23 -1.23 -9.50
CA ILE A 63 0.18 -0.49 -8.25
C ILE A 63 1.61 -0.15 -7.89
N MET A 64 1.91 1.14 -7.87
CA MET A 64 3.23 1.67 -7.59
C MET A 64 3.21 2.44 -6.26
N VAL A 65 4.26 2.38 -5.47
CA VAL A 65 4.43 3.18 -4.25
C VAL A 65 5.75 3.92 -4.27
N GLY A 66 5.74 5.17 -3.85
CA GLY A 66 6.90 6.06 -3.85
C GLY A 66 6.71 7.23 -4.81
N GLY A 67 7.49 8.30 -4.61
CA GLY A 67 7.52 9.46 -5.52
C GLY A 67 8.40 9.20 -6.75
N ASP A 68 9.61 9.79 -6.77
CA ASP A 68 10.54 9.66 -7.91
C ASP A 68 11.09 8.25 -8.11
N ARG A 69 11.15 7.45 -7.05
CA ARG A 69 11.61 6.05 -7.08
C ARG A 69 10.45 5.11 -6.78
N ARG A 70 9.57 4.98 -7.75
CA ARG A 70 8.39 4.11 -7.63
C ARG A 70 8.78 2.64 -7.61
N ARG A 71 8.25 1.87 -6.65
CA ARG A 71 8.35 0.41 -6.59
C ARG A 71 7.00 -0.22 -6.87
N GLU A 72 6.99 -1.27 -7.69
CA GLU A 72 5.75 -2.00 -7.97
C GLU A 72 5.37 -2.91 -6.79
N VAL A 73 4.12 -2.84 -6.37
CA VAL A 73 3.50 -3.77 -5.42
C VAL A 73 2.91 -4.94 -6.20
N GLY A 74 3.66 -6.02 -6.27
CA GLY A 74 3.27 -7.22 -7.03
C GLY A 74 2.10 -7.95 -6.40
N MET A 75 1.00 -8.11 -7.15
CA MET A 75 -0.19 -8.84 -6.70
C MET A 75 -0.73 -9.73 -7.82
N GLU A 76 -1.22 -10.94 -7.44
CA GLU A 76 -2.00 -11.78 -8.33
C GLU A 76 -3.28 -11.06 -8.80
N PRO A 77 -3.80 -11.34 -10.01
CA PRO A 77 -4.92 -10.61 -10.59
C PRO A 77 -6.16 -10.50 -9.69
N LEU A 78 -6.56 -11.58 -9.01
CA LEU A 78 -7.73 -11.55 -8.13
C LEU A 78 -7.48 -10.71 -6.86
N VAL A 79 -6.27 -10.80 -6.29
CA VAL A 79 -5.85 -10.00 -5.13
C VAL A 79 -5.83 -8.53 -5.50
N LYS A 80 -5.28 -8.19 -6.68
CA LYS A 80 -5.24 -6.83 -7.24
C LYS A 80 -6.67 -6.30 -7.51
N THR A 81 -7.56 -7.12 -8.05
CA THR A 81 -8.97 -6.77 -8.28
C THR A 81 -9.66 -6.33 -6.99
N ILE A 82 -9.48 -7.11 -5.92
CA ILE A 82 -10.05 -6.77 -4.62
C ILE A 82 -9.45 -5.48 -4.09
N TYR A 83 -8.14 -5.31 -4.20
CA TYR A 83 -7.47 -4.10 -3.76
C TYR A 83 -8.00 -2.85 -4.48
N LEU A 84 -8.12 -2.91 -5.81
CA LEU A 84 -8.64 -1.81 -6.63
C LEU A 84 -10.11 -1.51 -6.30
N LEU A 85 -10.94 -2.52 -6.04
CA LEU A 85 -12.31 -2.30 -5.57
C LEU A 85 -12.32 -1.46 -4.29
N PHE A 86 -11.58 -1.85 -3.27
CA PHE A 86 -11.52 -1.10 -2.00
C PHE A 86 -10.86 0.27 -2.16
N LEU A 87 -9.91 0.42 -3.07
CA LEU A 87 -9.28 1.70 -3.36
C LEU A 87 -10.26 2.68 -4.03
N SER A 88 -11.21 2.17 -4.83
CA SER A 88 -12.28 2.95 -5.45
C SER A 88 -13.40 3.34 -4.47
N HIS A 89 -13.47 2.68 -3.32
CA HIS A 89 -14.49 2.90 -2.28
C HIS A 89 -13.86 3.40 -0.96
N PRO A 90 -13.49 4.70 -0.88
CA PRO A 90 -12.85 5.27 0.31
C PRO A 90 -13.74 5.26 1.56
N GLU A 91 -15.06 5.25 1.38
CA GLU A 91 -16.03 5.07 2.44
C GLU A 91 -15.95 3.71 3.10
N GLY A 92 -15.40 2.74 2.37
CA GLY A 92 -15.25 1.35 2.78
C GLY A 92 -16.44 0.47 2.40
N ILE A 93 -16.21 -0.85 2.47
CA ILE A 93 -17.20 -1.87 2.12
C ILE A 93 -17.42 -2.79 3.32
N VAL A 94 -18.67 -2.93 3.74
CA VAL A 94 -19.06 -3.96 4.71
C VAL A 94 -19.06 -5.32 4.03
N LEU A 95 -18.27 -6.26 4.52
CA LEU A 95 -18.06 -7.55 3.85
C LEU A 95 -19.36 -8.34 3.61
N LYS A 96 -20.38 -8.14 4.43
CA LYS A 96 -21.73 -8.71 4.24
C LYS A 96 -22.35 -8.30 2.90
N TYR A 97 -22.05 -7.09 2.43
CA TYR A 97 -22.57 -6.53 1.18
C TYR A 97 -21.61 -6.67 0.00
N LEU A 98 -20.49 -7.38 0.17
CA LEU A 98 -19.55 -7.64 -0.91
C LEU A 98 -20.19 -8.31 -2.16
N PRO A 99 -21.22 -9.18 -2.04
CA PRO A 99 -21.94 -9.72 -3.19
C PRO A 99 -22.54 -8.66 -4.12
N ASP A 100 -22.90 -7.48 -3.61
CA ASP A 100 -23.48 -6.38 -4.40
C ASP A 100 -22.46 -5.79 -5.39
N TYR A 101 -21.16 -5.92 -5.09
CA TYR A 101 -20.03 -5.47 -5.92
C TYR A 101 -19.57 -6.50 -6.96
N ARG A 102 -20.28 -7.61 -7.14
CA ARG A 102 -19.93 -8.69 -8.08
C ARG A 102 -19.69 -8.20 -9.50
N LYS A 103 -20.53 -7.29 -10.00
CA LYS A 103 -20.39 -6.73 -11.35
C LYS A 103 -19.12 -5.90 -11.48
N GLU A 104 -18.82 -5.09 -10.49
CA GLU A 104 -17.64 -4.24 -10.45
C GLU A 104 -16.35 -5.08 -10.36
N LEU A 105 -16.30 -6.08 -9.49
CA LEU A 105 -15.18 -7.03 -9.41
C LEU A 105 -14.90 -7.71 -10.76
N ARG A 106 -15.95 -8.13 -11.48
CA ARG A 106 -15.80 -8.71 -12.82
C ARG A 106 -15.25 -7.71 -13.83
N THR A 107 -15.69 -6.47 -13.76
CA THR A 107 -15.21 -5.40 -14.65
C THR A 107 -13.74 -5.12 -14.41
N ILE A 108 -13.33 -4.92 -13.17
CA ILE A 108 -11.93 -4.71 -12.80
C ILE A 108 -11.07 -5.91 -13.20
N TYR A 109 -11.54 -7.13 -12.94
CA TYR A 109 -10.79 -8.34 -13.29
C TYR A 109 -10.55 -8.47 -14.81
N ARG A 110 -11.56 -8.12 -15.64
CA ARG A 110 -11.43 -8.12 -17.11
C ARG A 110 -10.38 -7.11 -17.59
N GLN A 111 -10.29 -5.96 -16.97
CA GLN A 111 -9.26 -4.95 -17.28
C GLN A 111 -7.85 -5.46 -16.97
N LEU A 112 -7.69 -6.25 -15.90
CA LEU A 112 -6.41 -6.85 -15.52
C LEU A 112 -6.03 -8.08 -16.36
N ARG A 113 -7.00 -8.70 -17.02
CA ARG A 113 -6.84 -9.93 -17.82
C ARG A 113 -7.54 -9.79 -19.17
N PRO A 114 -6.83 -9.27 -20.21
CA PRO A 114 -7.40 -9.10 -21.56
C PRO A 114 -7.91 -10.39 -22.18
N GLN A 115 -7.42 -11.56 -21.75
CA GLN A 115 -7.88 -12.88 -22.20
C GLN A 115 -9.29 -13.24 -21.66
N GLY A 116 -9.90 -12.37 -20.87
CA GLY A 116 -11.26 -12.53 -20.37
C GLY A 116 -11.39 -13.29 -19.04
N LEU A 117 -12.62 -13.40 -18.61
CA LEU A 117 -13.02 -14.18 -17.43
C LEU A 117 -13.14 -15.65 -17.82
N THR A 118 -12.25 -16.48 -17.30
CA THR A 118 -12.39 -17.94 -17.37
C THR A 118 -13.39 -18.41 -16.32
N GLU A 119 -14.01 -19.58 -16.50
CA GLU A 119 -14.89 -20.20 -15.50
C GLU A 119 -14.21 -20.31 -14.12
N ARG A 120 -12.92 -20.60 -14.11
CA ARG A 120 -12.13 -20.67 -12.87
C ARG A 120 -12.02 -19.30 -12.18
N ALA A 121 -11.88 -18.22 -12.96
CA ALA A 121 -11.82 -16.86 -12.42
C ALA A 121 -13.20 -16.43 -11.88
N GLU A 122 -14.28 -16.76 -12.57
CA GLU A 122 -15.64 -16.53 -12.10
C GLU A 122 -15.91 -17.23 -10.77
N LYS A 123 -15.58 -18.53 -10.70
CA LYS A 123 -15.69 -19.30 -9.46
C LYS A 123 -14.87 -18.70 -8.32
N SER A 124 -13.68 -18.17 -8.63
CA SER A 124 -12.81 -17.54 -7.63
C SER A 124 -13.39 -16.21 -7.13
N ILE A 125 -14.04 -15.41 -7.99
CA ILE A 125 -14.75 -14.20 -7.62
C ILE A 125 -15.95 -14.57 -6.73
N ASP A 126 -16.74 -15.57 -7.12
CA ASP A 126 -17.88 -16.04 -6.35
C ASP A 126 -17.48 -16.51 -4.94
N ASN A 127 -16.38 -17.23 -4.83
CA ASN A 127 -15.83 -17.65 -3.54
C ASN A 127 -15.37 -16.47 -2.66
N VAL A 128 -14.89 -15.39 -3.26
CA VAL A 128 -14.43 -14.20 -2.52
C VAL A 128 -15.60 -13.41 -1.97
N ILE A 129 -16.70 -13.29 -2.73
CA ILE A 129 -17.89 -12.55 -2.30
C ILE A 129 -18.78 -13.35 -1.35
N ASP A 130 -18.58 -14.67 -1.24
CA ASP A 130 -19.29 -15.50 -0.30
C ASP A 130 -18.81 -15.25 1.14
N SER A 131 -19.64 -14.61 1.93
CA SER A 131 -19.35 -14.27 3.33
C SER A 131 -19.17 -15.47 4.25
N THR A 132 -19.60 -16.66 3.83
CA THR A 132 -19.44 -17.92 4.60
C THR A 132 -18.04 -18.49 4.46
N GLN A 133 -17.31 -18.10 3.41
CA GLN A 133 -15.95 -18.52 3.15
C GLN A 133 -14.94 -17.50 3.66
N ASN A 134 -13.80 -17.99 4.14
CA ASN A 134 -12.72 -17.12 4.63
C ASN A 134 -11.86 -16.52 3.50
N SER A 135 -12.30 -16.63 2.25
CA SER A 135 -11.53 -16.29 1.06
C SER A 135 -11.12 -14.80 1.02
N ILE A 136 -12.02 -13.89 1.40
CA ILE A 136 -11.69 -12.45 1.43
C ILE A 136 -10.59 -12.10 2.44
N ASN A 137 -10.59 -12.73 3.62
CA ASN A 137 -9.55 -12.48 4.62
C ASN A 137 -8.18 -13.00 4.16
N GLU A 138 -8.15 -14.12 3.46
CA GLU A 138 -6.93 -14.63 2.81
C GLU A 138 -6.39 -13.62 1.78
N LYS A 139 -7.25 -13.02 0.96
CA LYS A 139 -6.83 -12.00 -0.01
C LYS A 139 -6.35 -10.73 0.68
N CYS A 140 -6.99 -10.29 1.75
CA CYS A 140 -6.49 -9.19 2.58
C CYS A 140 -5.10 -9.48 3.18
N ALA A 141 -4.84 -10.71 3.62
CA ALA A 141 -3.52 -11.12 4.10
C ALA A 141 -2.46 -11.07 3.00
N ARG A 142 -2.79 -11.52 1.76
CA ARG A 142 -1.90 -11.42 0.61
C ARG A 142 -1.63 -9.98 0.20
N ILE A 143 -2.62 -9.09 0.24
CA ILE A 143 -2.45 -7.65 0.03
C ILE A 143 -1.45 -7.10 1.06
N ARG A 144 -1.65 -7.41 2.34
CA ARG A 144 -0.73 -6.96 3.40
C ARG A 144 0.69 -7.44 3.16
N LYS A 145 0.87 -8.71 2.80
CA LYS A 145 2.19 -9.25 2.46
C LYS A 145 2.83 -8.48 1.32
N ALA A 146 2.11 -8.25 0.21
CA ALA A 146 2.64 -7.52 -0.94
C ALA A 146 3.12 -6.10 -0.60
N PHE A 147 2.40 -5.38 0.26
CA PHE A 147 2.86 -4.08 0.74
C PHE A 147 4.02 -4.19 1.73
N SER A 148 4.05 -5.21 2.58
CA SER A 148 5.16 -5.45 3.52
C SER A 148 6.48 -5.78 2.81
N ASP A 149 6.43 -6.28 1.59
CA ASP A 149 7.61 -6.59 0.79
C ASP A 149 8.26 -5.30 0.20
N VAL A 150 7.52 -4.18 0.16
CA VAL A 150 7.99 -2.92 -0.46
C VAL A 150 7.95 -1.71 0.48
N LEU A 151 7.24 -1.77 1.60
CA LEU A 151 7.09 -0.66 2.53
C LEU A 151 7.54 -1.04 3.95
N PRO A 152 8.04 -0.07 4.74
CA PRO A 152 8.30 -0.26 6.17
C PRO A 152 7.04 -0.69 6.93
N GLN A 153 7.17 -1.63 7.87
CA GLN A 153 6.06 -2.25 8.59
C GLN A 153 5.12 -1.25 9.28
N HIS A 154 5.65 -0.15 9.82
CA HIS A 154 4.86 0.85 10.56
C HIS A 154 3.85 1.59 9.67
N ILE A 155 4.12 1.75 8.36
CA ILE A 155 3.22 2.44 7.42
C ILE A 155 2.32 1.50 6.62
N VAL A 156 2.61 0.21 6.55
CA VAL A 156 1.82 -0.80 5.78
C VAL A 156 0.34 -0.74 6.13
N ARG A 157 -0.01 -0.46 7.38
CA ARG A 157 -1.40 -0.36 7.86
C ARG A 157 -2.25 0.63 7.06
N TYR A 158 -1.66 1.71 6.55
CA TYR A 158 -2.38 2.74 5.78
C TYR A 158 -2.75 2.28 4.37
N TYR A 159 -1.96 1.39 3.79
CA TYR A 159 -2.12 0.89 2.42
C TYR A 159 -2.95 -0.38 2.33
N THR A 160 -3.33 -0.98 3.45
CA THR A 160 -3.99 -2.28 3.49
C THR A 160 -5.46 -2.16 3.90
N ILE A 161 -6.28 -3.11 3.45
CA ILE A 161 -7.69 -3.18 3.79
C ILE A 161 -7.81 -3.56 5.27
N SER A 162 -8.40 -2.68 6.07
CA SER A 162 -8.56 -2.85 7.52
C SER A 162 -9.92 -2.37 8.00
N GLY A 163 -10.35 -2.82 9.17
CA GLY A 163 -11.61 -2.45 9.81
C GLY A 163 -12.06 -3.53 10.79
N LYS A 164 -12.94 -3.16 11.73
CA LYS A 164 -13.47 -4.07 12.72
C LYS A 164 -14.45 -5.08 12.10
N ARG A 165 -14.71 -6.16 12.82
CA ARG A 165 -15.69 -7.16 12.39
C ARG A 165 -17.10 -6.54 12.37
N GLY A 166 -17.82 -6.70 11.26
CA GLY A 166 -19.17 -6.14 11.09
C GLY A 166 -19.22 -4.69 10.62
N GLU A 167 -18.12 -3.96 10.65
CA GLU A 167 -18.00 -2.59 10.14
C GLU A 167 -17.45 -2.58 8.70
N ALA A 168 -17.54 -1.41 8.05
CA ALA A 168 -16.95 -1.20 6.75
C ALA A 168 -15.42 -1.31 6.84
N LYS A 169 -14.84 -2.15 6.00
CA LYS A 169 -13.38 -2.22 5.81
C LYS A 169 -12.97 -1.26 4.72
N LYS A 170 -11.84 -0.59 4.91
CA LYS A 170 -11.31 0.41 3.97
C LYS A 170 -9.79 0.45 3.97
N ILE A 171 -9.25 1.14 2.99
CA ILE A 171 -7.85 1.54 2.94
C ILE A 171 -7.77 2.93 3.58
N SER A 172 -6.89 3.09 4.59
CA SER A 172 -6.81 4.32 5.39
C SER A 172 -5.85 5.36 4.81
N LEU A 173 -5.25 5.09 3.64
CA LEU A 173 -4.38 6.05 2.94
C LEU A 173 -5.18 7.31 2.59
N PRO A 174 -4.66 8.52 2.91
CA PRO A 174 -5.26 9.78 2.47
C PRO A 174 -5.47 9.82 0.95
N ARG A 175 -6.63 10.33 0.51
CA ARG A 175 -7.01 10.30 -0.92
C ARG A 175 -6.11 11.15 -1.80
N GLU A 176 -5.55 12.22 -1.27
CA GLU A 176 -4.57 13.09 -1.91
C GLU A 176 -3.26 12.36 -2.27
N LEU A 177 -2.99 11.24 -1.60
CA LEU A 177 -1.83 10.37 -1.89
C LEU A 177 -2.17 9.24 -2.86
N VAL A 178 -3.39 9.18 -3.40
CA VAL A 178 -3.80 8.16 -4.37
C VAL A 178 -3.93 8.80 -5.75
N VAL A 179 -3.05 8.43 -6.66
CA VAL A 179 -3.00 8.95 -8.04
C VAL A 179 -3.44 7.87 -9.02
N TRP A 180 -4.31 8.25 -9.96
CA TRP A 180 -4.73 7.41 -11.08
C TRP A 180 -4.20 8.05 -12.36
N GLU A 181 -3.36 7.32 -13.11
CA GLU A 181 -2.78 7.77 -14.40
C GLU A 181 -3.68 7.46 -15.60
#